data_59431ca13b96e273b7bf0f23450b82ae
#
_entry.id   59431ca13b96e273b7bf0f23450b82ae
#
_cell.length_a   1.000
_cell.length_b   1.000
_cell.length_c   1.000
_cell.angle_alpha   90.00
_cell.angle_beta   90.00
_cell.angle_gamma   90.00
#
_symmetry.space_group_name_H-M   'P 1'
#
loop_
_entity.id
_entity.type
_entity.pdbx_description
1 polymer ?
#
loop_
_entity_poly.entity_id
_entity_poly.type
_entity_poly.pdbx_seq_one_letter_code
_entity_poly.pdbx_strand_id
1 'polypeptide(L)'
;MALRNKKVSTVALGVLGAGLLATPALAQDSKTITIATHYNQDQMAPLLECFDAYEAQNPGIKIEFQQASYGDFLPTILTARIGGTSPDIYNIYSIWAPQLVASGALATPPAEVQEFISANYSEGAVDAARLDGTIWGIPTELSVYQLLYNKKLLADAGYDAPPKTWAELAEIAAAVTEKNAQGNITTGGYVYGPSVANAVHPFYSQMYAEGTAPFNEDLTATNFTSPAAIKILERQGRLFADGSTALSSTVEDFPAGRAGMAIMANWNKQGLKEAFGDNFEDTVGVAPIPHDEGDGGTMLYSFYWAVDSTSDVTDESWALLNWLNTAQDGADLSCTGHMLDELGALSGNTADLSAMDTSDAFTTPFVEAIVSGTAKSQPNIWQASENDRILRGYIEQVWAGQMSAEDALAAADAEITAILAEQ
;
A
#
# COMPACT_ATOMS: atom_id res chain seq x y z
N MET A 1 -87.58 14.63 -54.55
CA MET A 1 -87.44 15.04 -55.93
C MET A 1 -85.98 15.04 -56.34
N ALA A 2 -85.66 14.17 -57.25
CA ALA A 2 -84.46 14.04 -58.07
C ALA A 2 -83.05 14.09 -57.48
N LEU A 3 -82.53 12.93 -57.43
CA LEU A 3 -81.20 12.43 -57.55
C LEU A 3 -80.29 13.07 -58.60
N ARG A 4 -78.99 13.23 -58.25
CA ARG A 4 -77.95 13.23 -59.28
C ARG A 4 -76.64 12.61 -58.75
N ASN A 5 -76.35 11.40 -59.22
CA ASN A 5 -75.12 10.68 -59.10
C ASN A 5 -73.93 11.44 -59.73
N LYS A 6 -72.80 11.53 -59.02
CA LYS A 6 -71.49 11.74 -59.64
C LYS A 6 -70.52 10.64 -59.21
N LYS A 7 -70.07 9.89 -60.22
CA LYS A 7 -69.00 8.92 -60.13
C LYS A 7 -67.70 9.67 -59.82
N VAL A 8 -66.92 9.23 -58.81
CA VAL A 8 -65.56 9.65 -58.60
C VAL A 8 -64.67 8.43 -58.83
N SER A 9 -63.75 8.55 -59.78
CA SER A 9 -62.75 7.53 -60.09
C SER A 9 -61.66 7.47 -59.04
N THR A 10 -61.43 6.28 -58.52
CA THR A 10 -60.34 6.03 -57.53
C THR A 10 -59.06 5.76 -58.32
N VAL A 11 -58.05 6.65 -58.12
CA VAL A 11 -56.66 6.43 -58.53
C VAL A 11 -55.94 5.70 -57.40
N ALA A 12 -55.53 4.47 -57.65
CA ALA A 12 -54.71 3.69 -56.73
C ALA A 12 -53.27 4.17 -56.84
N LEU A 13 -52.76 4.84 -55.76
CA LEU A 13 -51.35 5.13 -55.58
C LEU A 13 -50.69 3.93 -54.86
N GLY A 14 -49.85 3.18 -55.54
CA GLY A 14 -49.02 2.13 -54.94
C GLY A 14 -47.91 2.73 -54.07
N VAL A 15 -48.01 2.54 -52.82
CA VAL A 15 -46.90 2.85 -51.87
C VAL A 15 -45.99 1.62 -51.79
N LEU A 16 -44.78 1.69 -52.40
CA LEU A 16 -43.70 0.75 -52.14
C LEU A 16 -43.22 0.97 -50.72
N GLY A 17 -43.64 0.13 -49.81
CA GLY A 17 -43.06 0.05 -48.44
C GLY A 17 -41.67 -0.56 -48.52
N ALA A 18 -40.61 0.28 -48.39
CA ALA A 18 -39.28 -0.20 -48.08
C ALA A 18 -39.29 -0.72 -46.63
N GLY A 19 -39.39 -2.02 -46.45
CA GLY A 19 -39.22 -2.68 -45.18
C GLY A 19 -37.77 -2.50 -44.72
N LEU A 20 -37.52 -1.60 -43.77
CA LEU A 20 -36.32 -1.60 -42.95
C LEU A 20 -36.34 -2.90 -42.17
N LEU A 21 -35.51 -3.86 -42.59
CA LEU A 21 -35.16 -5.01 -41.79
C LEU A 21 -34.33 -4.47 -40.60
N ALA A 22 -34.99 -4.13 -39.48
CA ALA A 22 -34.31 -3.99 -38.19
C ALA A 22 -33.73 -5.38 -37.86
N THR A 23 -32.42 -5.54 -38.06
CA THR A 23 -31.69 -6.64 -37.47
C THR A 23 -31.91 -6.55 -35.97
N PRO A 24 -32.39 -7.61 -35.28
CA PRO A 24 -32.41 -7.60 -33.84
C PRO A 24 -30.94 -7.42 -33.40
N ALA A 25 -30.65 -6.32 -32.73
CA ALA A 25 -29.45 -6.26 -31.92
C ALA A 25 -29.58 -7.43 -30.94
N LEU A 26 -28.77 -8.46 -31.11
CA LEU A 26 -28.59 -9.47 -30.09
C LEU A 26 -28.22 -8.70 -28.84
N ALA A 27 -29.07 -8.73 -27.84
CA ALA A 27 -28.69 -8.29 -26.50
C ALA A 27 -27.47 -9.14 -26.13
N GLN A 28 -26.28 -8.57 -26.19
CA GLN A 28 -25.09 -9.18 -25.70
C GLN A 28 -25.31 -9.26 -24.20
N ASP A 29 -25.34 -10.47 -23.64
CA ASP A 29 -25.47 -10.64 -22.20
C ASP A 29 -24.33 -9.82 -21.57
N SER A 30 -24.69 -8.79 -20.80
CA SER A 30 -23.70 -7.95 -20.15
C SER A 30 -23.01 -8.74 -19.04
N LYS A 31 -21.69 -8.78 -19.08
CA LYS A 31 -20.86 -9.32 -18.02
C LYS A 31 -20.57 -8.21 -17.01
N THR A 32 -20.69 -8.49 -15.72
CA THR A 32 -20.32 -7.55 -14.66
C THR A 32 -19.01 -8.01 -14.04
N ILE A 33 -18.06 -7.10 -13.93
CA ILE A 33 -16.79 -7.28 -13.18
C ILE A 33 -16.92 -6.51 -11.87
N THR A 34 -16.82 -7.20 -10.76
CA THR A 34 -16.87 -6.61 -9.43
C THR A 34 -15.46 -6.43 -8.86
N ILE A 35 -15.13 -5.24 -8.39
CA ILE A 35 -13.82 -4.88 -7.83
C ILE A 35 -13.98 -4.51 -6.36
N ALA A 36 -13.29 -5.21 -5.47
CA ALA A 36 -13.22 -4.88 -4.05
C ALA A 36 -11.85 -4.30 -3.68
N THR A 37 -11.87 -3.20 -2.91
CA THR A 37 -10.66 -2.54 -2.43
C THR A 37 -10.89 -1.86 -1.09
N HIS A 38 -9.81 -1.51 -0.40
CA HIS A 38 -9.84 -0.71 0.82
C HIS A 38 -9.93 0.80 0.56
N TYR A 39 -9.64 1.27 -0.66
CA TYR A 39 -9.78 2.67 -1.03
C TYR A 39 -11.25 3.11 -0.96
N ASN A 40 -11.50 4.30 -0.46
CA ASN A 40 -12.84 4.89 -0.44
C ASN A 40 -13.20 5.50 -1.82
N GLN A 41 -14.44 5.95 -1.95
CA GLN A 41 -14.96 6.47 -3.22
C GLN A 41 -14.20 7.71 -3.72
N ASP A 42 -13.77 8.59 -2.83
CA ASP A 42 -13.02 9.81 -3.20
C ASP A 42 -11.62 9.42 -3.71
N GLN A 43 -10.97 8.48 -3.05
CA GLN A 43 -9.67 7.93 -3.48
C GLN A 43 -9.76 7.18 -4.81
N MET A 44 -10.88 6.53 -5.08
CA MET A 44 -11.12 5.80 -6.34
C MET A 44 -11.59 6.70 -7.49
N ALA A 45 -11.87 7.99 -7.27
CA ALA A 45 -12.48 8.84 -8.28
C ALA A 45 -11.78 8.81 -9.65
N PRO A 46 -10.44 8.91 -9.77
CA PRO A 46 -9.76 8.83 -11.07
C PRO A 46 -9.92 7.47 -11.75
N LEU A 47 -9.95 6.40 -10.95
CA LEU A 47 -10.11 5.04 -11.48
C LEU A 47 -11.57 4.78 -11.94
N LEU A 48 -12.56 5.39 -11.25
CA LEU A 48 -13.98 5.30 -11.66
C LEU A 48 -14.22 5.97 -13.02
N GLU A 49 -13.55 7.09 -13.34
CA GLU A 49 -13.60 7.70 -14.66
C GLU A 49 -13.03 6.76 -15.74
N CYS A 50 -11.97 6.03 -15.40
CA CYS A 50 -11.41 5.01 -16.29
C CYS A 50 -12.35 3.81 -16.47
N PHE A 51 -13.14 3.41 -15.47
CA PHE A 51 -14.14 2.37 -15.61
C PHE A 51 -15.20 2.77 -16.66
N ASP A 52 -15.71 4.01 -16.59
CA ASP A 52 -16.64 4.54 -17.58
C ASP A 52 -16.03 4.53 -19.00
N ALA A 53 -14.76 4.90 -19.12
CA ALA A 53 -14.04 4.89 -20.40
C ALA A 53 -13.84 3.46 -20.94
N TYR A 54 -13.52 2.50 -20.08
CA TYR A 54 -13.38 1.09 -20.45
C TYR A 54 -14.72 0.49 -20.89
N GLU A 55 -15.80 0.75 -20.15
CA GLU A 55 -17.16 0.31 -20.50
C GLU A 55 -17.60 0.86 -21.86
N ALA A 56 -17.28 2.12 -22.14
CA ALA A 56 -17.60 2.73 -23.45
C ALA A 56 -16.87 2.05 -24.62
N GLN A 57 -15.65 1.55 -24.40
CA GLN A 57 -14.85 0.82 -25.39
C GLN A 57 -15.24 -0.66 -25.49
N ASN A 58 -15.84 -1.23 -24.43
CA ASN A 58 -16.21 -2.64 -24.32
C ASN A 58 -17.71 -2.80 -24.04
N PRO A 59 -18.59 -2.54 -25.06
CA PRO A 59 -20.03 -2.65 -24.88
C PRO A 59 -20.41 -4.08 -24.48
N GLY A 60 -20.96 -4.28 -23.30
CA GLY A 60 -21.28 -5.59 -22.72
C GLY A 60 -20.49 -5.90 -21.47
N ILE A 61 -19.52 -5.04 -21.10
CA ILE A 61 -18.88 -5.08 -19.78
C ILE A 61 -19.49 -4.00 -18.90
N LYS A 62 -19.74 -4.34 -17.64
CA LYS A 62 -20.06 -3.43 -16.53
C LYS A 62 -19.06 -3.63 -15.41
N ILE A 63 -18.67 -2.55 -14.75
CA ILE A 63 -17.72 -2.59 -13.64
C ILE A 63 -18.41 -2.04 -12.39
N GLU A 64 -18.39 -2.80 -11.32
CA GLU A 64 -18.96 -2.42 -10.03
C GLU A 64 -17.86 -2.37 -8.97
N PHE A 65 -17.80 -1.26 -8.24
CA PHE A 65 -16.86 -1.02 -7.16
C PHE A 65 -17.49 -1.33 -5.80
N GLN A 66 -16.71 -2.02 -4.95
CA GLN A 66 -17.07 -2.35 -3.58
C GLN A 66 -15.95 -1.91 -2.63
N GLN A 67 -16.28 -1.10 -1.64
CA GLN A 67 -15.34 -0.72 -0.59
C GLN A 67 -15.45 -1.66 0.61
N ALA A 68 -14.30 -2.09 1.14
CA ALA A 68 -14.20 -2.79 2.41
C ALA A 68 -13.21 -2.06 3.34
N SER A 69 -13.46 -2.09 4.66
CA SER A 69 -12.49 -1.58 5.62
C SER A 69 -11.19 -2.37 5.54
N TYR A 70 -10.04 -1.69 5.52
CA TYR A 70 -8.73 -2.35 5.48
C TYR A 70 -8.57 -3.43 6.57
N GLY A 71 -8.95 -3.12 7.81
CA GLY A 71 -8.81 -4.06 8.93
C GLY A 71 -9.68 -5.32 8.83
N ASP A 72 -10.78 -5.25 8.09
CA ASP A 72 -11.73 -6.35 7.92
C ASP A 72 -11.63 -7.00 6.53
N PHE A 73 -10.73 -6.52 5.64
CA PHE A 73 -10.75 -6.91 4.24
C PHE A 73 -10.38 -8.38 4.04
N LEU A 74 -9.27 -8.85 4.62
CA LEU A 74 -8.88 -10.27 4.50
C LEU A 74 -9.96 -11.23 5.06
N PRO A 75 -10.51 -11.04 6.27
CA PRO A 75 -11.65 -11.84 6.74
C PRO A 75 -12.88 -11.75 5.83
N THR A 76 -13.15 -10.58 5.23
CA THR A 76 -14.26 -10.38 4.29
C THR A 76 -14.07 -11.21 3.03
N ILE A 77 -12.87 -11.21 2.41
CA ILE A 77 -12.54 -12.04 1.25
C ILE A 77 -12.80 -13.53 1.57
N LEU A 78 -12.24 -14.03 2.67
CA LEU A 78 -12.37 -15.43 3.06
C LEU A 78 -13.82 -15.84 3.34
N THR A 79 -14.61 -14.95 3.94
CA THR A 79 -16.03 -15.17 4.23
C THR A 79 -16.87 -15.16 2.94
N ALA A 80 -16.63 -14.18 2.05
CA ALA A 80 -17.32 -14.07 0.77
C ALA A 80 -17.12 -15.32 -0.10
N ARG A 81 -15.90 -15.88 -0.07
CA ARG A 81 -15.60 -17.13 -0.75
C ARG A 81 -16.43 -18.31 -0.24
N ILE A 82 -16.53 -18.47 1.07
CA ILE A 82 -17.35 -19.53 1.67
C ILE A 82 -18.82 -19.35 1.28
N GLY A 83 -19.28 -18.10 1.20
CA GLY A 83 -20.65 -17.74 0.83
C GLY A 83 -20.93 -17.79 -0.68
N GLY A 84 -19.93 -17.95 -1.54
CA GLY A 84 -20.10 -17.89 -3.01
C GLY A 84 -20.49 -16.49 -3.51
N THR A 85 -20.03 -15.44 -2.82
CA THR A 85 -20.31 -14.04 -3.12
C THR A 85 -19.02 -13.22 -3.30
N SER A 86 -17.95 -13.90 -3.73
CA SER A 86 -16.67 -13.25 -4.00
C SER A 86 -16.79 -12.18 -5.08
N PRO A 87 -16.18 -11.00 -4.91
CA PRO A 87 -15.86 -10.11 -6.04
C PRO A 87 -14.93 -10.81 -7.01
N ASP A 88 -14.87 -10.30 -8.25
CA ASP A 88 -14.00 -10.84 -9.30
C ASP A 88 -12.55 -10.40 -9.13
N ILE A 89 -12.35 -9.18 -8.65
CA ILE A 89 -11.03 -8.56 -8.46
C ILE A 89 -10.90 -8.05 -7.03
N TYR A 90 -9.72 -8.27 -6.44
CA TYR A 90 -9.33 -7.73 -5.15
C TYR A 90 -8.11 -6.82 -5.28
N ASN A 91 -8.07 -5.71 -4.53
CA ASN A 91 -6.83 -5.02 -4.22
C ASN A 91 -6.33 -5.52 -2.87
N ILE A 92 -5.38 -6.44 -2.88
CA ILE A 92 -4.91 -7.12 -1.67
C ILE A 92 -3.55 -6.61 -1.21
N TYR A 93 -3.35 -6.59 0.10
CA TYR A 93 -2.04 -6.37 0.70
C TYR A 93 -1.14 -7.57 0.44
N SER A 94 0.10 -7.34 0.01
CA SER A 94 1.03 -8.39 -0.41
C SER A 94 1.18 -9.54 0.59
N ILE A 95 1.27 -9.23 1.88
CA ILE A 95 1.44 -10.24 2.94
C ILE A 95 0.23 -11.16 3.16
N TRP A 96 -0.92 -10.88 2.56
CA TRP A 96 -2.08 -11.79 2.60
C TRP A 96 -1.99 -12.91 1.58
N ALA A 97 -1.06 -12.81 0.62
CA ALA A 97 -0.88 -13.77 -0.47
C ALA A 97 -0.75 -15.22 0.01
N PRO A 98 0.08 -15.56 1.02
CA PRO A 98 0.23 -16.95 1.43
C PRO A 98 -1.09 -17.60 1.85
N GLN A 99 -1.91 -16.90 2.63
CA GLN A 99 -3.22 -17.41 3.07
C GLN A 99 -4.22 -17.50 1.93
N LEU A 100 -4.25 -16.51 1.03
CA LEU A 100 -5.18 -16.47 -0.10
C LEU A 100 -4.82 -17.52 -1.15
N VAL A 101 -3.53 -17.71 -1.43
CA VAL A 101 -3.04 -18.75 -2.35
C VAL A 101 -3.31 -20.15 -1.78
N ALA A 102 -2.97 -20.40 -0.50
CA ALA A 102 -3.20 -21.68 0.15
C ALA A 102 -4.69 -22.05 0.23
N SER A 103 -5.58 -21.06 0.39
CA SER A 103 -7.04 -21.27 0.33
C SER A 103 -7.57 -21.46 -1.09
N GLY A 104 -6.73 -21.37 -2.12
CA GLY A 104 -7.11 -21.37 -3.53
C GLY A 104 -7.98 -20.17 -3.92
N ALA A 105 -7.84 -19.02 -3.23
CA ALA A 105 -8.67 -17.85 -3.49
C ALA A 105 -8.30 -17.11 -4.78
N LEU A 106 -7.05 -17.16 -5.18
CA LEU A 106 -6.54 -16.38 -6.29
C LEU A 106 -6.44 -17.21 -7.58
N ALA A 107 -6.85 -16.63 -8.68
CA ALA A 107 -6.60 -17.17 -10.02
C ALA A 107 -5.12 -16.91 -10.38
N THR A 108 -4.45 -17.93 -10.93
CA THR A 108 -3.10 -17.75 -11.47
C THR A 108 -3.14 -16.80 -12.66
N PRO A 109 -2.38 -15.70 -12.67
CA PRO A 109 -2.36 -14.79 -13.79
C PRO A 109 -1.85 -15.47 -15.06
N PRO A 110 -2.40 -15.14 -16.24
CA PRO A 110 -1.88 -15.59 -17.53
C PRO A 110 -0.40 -15.25 -17.71
N ALA A 111 0.30 -16.04 -18.53
CA ALA A 111 1.75 -15.86 -18.74
C ALA A 111 2.09 -14.45 -19.26
N GLU A 112 1.27 -13.92 -20.17
CA GLU A 112 1.43 -12.56 -20.71
C GLU A 112 1.29 -11.47 -19.63
N VAL A 113 0.44 -11.68 -18.62
CA VAL A 113 0.31 -10.75 -17.48
C VAL A 113 1.55 -10.81 -16.59
N GLN A 114 2.08 -12.00 -16.32
CA GLN A 114 3.31 -12.15 -15.54
C GLN A 114 4.53 -11.57 -16.27
N GLU A 115 4.61 -11.72 -17.59
CA GLU A 115 5.64 -11.10 -18.44
C GLU A 115 5.50 -9.57 -18.42
N PHE A 116 4.27 -9.05 -18.56
CA PHE A 116 4.00 -7.61 -18.46
C PHE A 116 4.48 -7.04 -17.13
N ILE A 117 4.15 -7.67 -16.01
CA ILE A 117 4.57 -7.23 -14.68
C ILE A 117 6.10 -7.26 -14.57
N SER A 118 6.73 -8.35 -14.95
CA SER A 118 8.19 -8.51 -14.86
C SER A 118 8.95 -7.48 -15.70
N ALA A 119 8.39 -7.02 -16.82
CA ALA A 119 9.00 -6.06 -17.73
C ALA A 119 8.77 -4.58 -17.34
N ASN A 120 7.68 -4.27 -16.62
CA ASN A 120 7.23 -2.89 -16.43
C ASN A 120 7.22 -2.43 -14.96
N TYR A 121 7.53 -3.32 -14.01
CA TYR A 121 7.47 -2.99 -12.59
C TYR A 121 8.85 -3.05 -11.94
N SER A 122 9.05 -2.27 -10.89
CA SER A 122 10.27 -2.32 -10.08
C SER A 122 10.44 -3.69 -9.42
N GLU A 123 11.70 -4.11 -9.20
CA GLU A 123 12.02 -5.41 -8.58
C GLU A 123 11.28 -5.61 -7.26
N GLY A 124 11.29 -4.60 -6.37
CA GLY A 124 10.59 -4.69 -5.09
C GLY A 124 9.07 -4.83 -5.22
N ALA A 125 8.45 -4.23 -6.24
CA ALA A 125 7.03 -4.41 -6.51
C ALA A 125 6.71 -5.83 -7.02
N VAL A 126 7.56 -6.35 -7.92
CA VAL A 126 7.45 -7.73 -8.44
C VAL A 126 7.61 -8.74 -7.31
N ASP A 127 8.61 -8.55 -6.44
CA ASP A 127 8.86 -9.45 -5.31
C ASP A 127 7.72 -9.42 -4.28
N ALA A 128 7.11 -8.24 -4.04
CA ALA A 128 5.94 -8.14 -3.17
C ALA A 128 4.73 -8.95 -3.68
N ALA A 129 4.56 -9.10 -5.01
CA ALA A 129 3.49 -9.90 -5.61
C ALA A 129 3.87 -11.35 -5.88
N ARG A 130 5.13 -11.75 -5.59
CA ARG A 130 5.66 -13.10 -5.88
C ARG A 130 5.51 -14.01 -4.67
N LEU A 131 4.98 -15.21 -4.91
CA LEU A 131 4.98 -16.31 -3.95
C LEU A 131 5.27 -17.61 -4.71
N ASP A 132 6.21 -18.41 -4.23
CA ASP A 132 6.61 -19.70 -4.82
C ASP A 132 6.93 -19.61 -6.32
N GLY A 133 7.62 -18.53 -6.71
CA GLY A 133 8.02 -18.27 -8.10
C GLY A 133 6.92 -17.74 -9.02
N THR A 134 5.66 -17.70 -8.57
CA THR A 134 4.51 -17.15 -9.31
C THR A 134 4.23 -15.72 -8.87
N ILE A 135 4.01 -14.81 -9.83
CA ILE A 135 3.51 -13.45 -9.57
C ILE A 135 1.99 -13.55 -9.54
N TRP A 136 1.35 -13.20 -8.41
CA TRP A 136 -0.08 -13.44 -8.17
C TRP A 136 -1.01 -12.28 -8.52
N GLY A 137 -0.47 -11.14 -8.90
CA GLY A 137 -1.28 -9.98 -9.30
C GLY A 137 -0.45 -8.82 -9.80
N ILE A 138 -1.12 -7.78 -10.28
CA ILE A 138 -0.51 -6.56 -10.79
C ILE A 138 -0.26 -5.60 -9.62
N PRO A 139 1.01 -5.29 -9.25
CA PRO A 139 1.30 -4.38 -8.17
C PRO A 139 0.67 -3.00 -8.37
N THR A 140 0.24 -2.37 -7.30
CA THR A 140 -0.30 -1.02 -7.31
C THR A 140 0.66 -0.07 -6.61
N GLU A 141 0.35 0.37 -5.40
CA GLU A 141 1.17 1.30 -4.65
C GLU A 141 2.41 0.65 -4.04
N LEU A 142 3.45 1.44 -3.90
CA LEU A 142 4.61 1.14 -3.08
C LEU A 142 4.60 2.03 -1.85
N SER A 143 4.68 1.40 -0.70
CA SER A 143 4.84 2.08 0.60
C SER A 143 6.22 1.80 1.14
N VAL A 144 7.04 2.86 1.22
CA VAL A 144 8.43 2.81 1.68
C VAL A 144 8.55 3.62 2.95
N TYR A 145 9.34 3.12 3.91
CA TYR A 145 9.59 3.81 5.17
C TYR A 145 10.90 4.59 5.12
N GLN A 146 10.90 5.80 5.68
CA GLN A 146 12.09 6.63 5.87
C GLN A 146 12.00 7.39 7.20
N LEU A 147 13.09 8.03 7.63
CA LEU A 147 13.06 8.94 8.75
C LEU A 147 12.40 10.26 8.33
N LEU A 148 11.24 10.56 8.91
CA LEU A 148 10.66 11.91 8.86
C LEU A 148 11.13 12.71 10.06
N TYR A 149 11.44 13.98 9.85
CA TYR A 149 11.87 14.89 10.91
C TYR A 149 11.26 16.28 10.76
N ASN A 150 11.00 16.91 11.88
CA ASN A 150 10.52 18.29 11.94
C ASN A 150 11.72 19.25 11.92
N LYS A 151 11.99 19.85 10.76
CA LYS A 151 13.12 20.75 10.54
C LYS A 151 13.18 21.88 11.57
N LYS A 152 12.00 22.42 11.93
CA LYS A 152 11.91 23.53 12.87
C LYS A 152 12.28 23.12 14.29
N LEU A 153 11.72 21.99 14.77
CA LEU A 153 12.04 21.49 16.11
C LEU A 153 13.50 21.09 16.25
N LEU A 154 14.11 20.51 15.21
CA LEU A 154 15.54 20.20 15.20
C LEU A 154 16.37 21.48 15.25
N ALA A 155 16.06 22.49 14.41
CA ALA A 155 16.76 23.75 14.38
C ALA A 155 16.64 24.52 15.71
N ASP A 156 15.46 24.56 16.33
CA ASP A 156 15.22 25.18 17.63
C ASP A 156 16.05 24.48 18.75
N ALA A 157 16.35 23.17 18.58
CA ALA A 157 17.25 22.42 19.47
C ALA A 157 18.75 22.53 19.10
N GLY A 158 19.08 23.25 18.01
CA GLY A 158 20.46 23.51 17.58
C GLY A 158 21.01 22.54 16.52
N TYR A 159 20.16 21.81 15.83
CA TYR A 159 20.56 20.84 14.80
C TYR A 159 20.02 21.24 13.42
N ASP A 160 20.95 21.51 12.49
CA ASP A 160 20.62 21.93 11.11
C ASP A 160 20.43 20.77 10.13
N ALA A 161 20.65 19.52 10.58
CA ALA A 161 20.58 18.33 9.75
C ALA A 161 19.94 17.15 10.50
N PRO A 162 19.30 16.19 9.79
CA PRO A 162 18.81 14.97 10.40
C PRO A 162 19.96 14.05 10.86
N PRO A 163 19.69 13.15 11.83
CA PRO A 163 20.70 12.18 12.30
C PRO A 163 21.04 11.17 11.19
N LYS A 164 22.29 10.74 11.17
CA LYS A 164 22.79 9.67 10.29
C LYS A 164 23.05 8.37 11.05
N THR A 165 23.26 8.46 12.35
CA THR A 165 23.51 7.33 13.24
C THR A 165 22.49 7.28 14.37
N TRP A 166 22.38 6.13 15.02
CA TRP A 166 21.53 5.99 16.19
C TRP A 166 21.97 6.83 17.37
N ALA A 167 23.27 7.05 17.52
CA ALA A 167 23.80 7.91 18.57
C ALA A 167 23.35 9.36 18.35
N GLU A 168 23.44 9.86 17.11
CA GLU A 168 22.94 11.18 16.75
C GLU A 168 21.42 11.29 16.93
N LEU A 169 20.65 10.25 16.52
CA LEU A 169 19.20 10.24 16.72
C LEU A 169 18.84 10.36 18.20
N ALA A 170 19.49 9.60 19.08
CA ALA A 170 19.23 9.64 20.52
C ALA A 170 19.58 11.00 21.13
N GLU A 171 20.71 11.61 20.71
CA GLU A 171 21.14 12.93 21.15
C GLU A 171 20.11 14.00 20.72
N ILE A 172 19.73 14.02 19.44
CA ILE A 172 18.73 14.96 18.90
C ILE A 172 17.37 14.75 19.58
N ALA A 173 16.94 13.48 19.75
CA ALA A 173 15.68 13.18 20.43
C ALA A 173 15.65 13.72 21.86
N ALA A 174 16.74 13.56 22.61
CA ALA A 174 16.84 14.12 23.96
C ALA A 174 16.78 15.66 23.95
N ALA A 175 17.45 16.31 22.99
CA ALA A 175 17.51 17.77 22.90
C ALA A 175 16.16 18.40 22.47
N VAL A 176 15.41 17.73 21.59
CA VAL A 176 14.09 18.19 21.11
C VAL A 176 12.98 17.95 22.14
N THR A 177 13.17 17.00 23.06
CA THR A 177 12.12 16.63 24.01
C THR A 177 11.82 17.74 24.99
N GLU A 178 10.57 18.17 25.02
CA GLU A 178 10.06 19.13 26.01
C GLU A 178 9.10 18.46 26.98
N LYS A 179 9.16 18.90 28.26
CA LYS A 179 8.30 18.40 29.34
C LYS A 179 7.65 19.55 30.07
N ASN A 180 6.40 19.36 30.46
CA ASN A 180 5.71 20.34 31.33
C ASN A 180 6.21 20.26 32.78
N ALA A 181 5.66 21.14 33.65
CA ALA A 181 6.05 21.19 35.08
C ALA A 181 5.72 19.91 35.86
N GLN A 182 4.89 19.03 35.34
CA GLN A 182 4.54 17.74 35.91
C GLN A 182 5.43 16.60 35.37
N GLY A 183 6.38 16.90 34.45
CA GLY A 183 7.27 15.93 33.84
C GLY A 183 6.67 15.18 32.65
N ASN A 184 5.45 15.51 32.22
CA ASN A 184 4.85 14.89 31.03
C ASN A 184 5.43 15.50 29.76
N ILE A 185 5.72 14.67 28.78
CA ILE A 185 6.20 15.09 27.45
C ILE A 185 5.11 15.93 26.78
N THR A 186 5.48 17.10 26.29
CA THR A 186 4.66 18.01 25.49
C THR A 186 5.11 18.02 24.03
N THR A 187 6.40 17.82 23.78
CA THR A 187 7.01 17.60 22.49
C THR A 187 7.93 16.38 22.62
N GLY A 188 7.66 15.31 21.88
CA GLY A 188 8.49 14.12 21.86
C GLY A 188 9.66 14.28 20.90
N GLY A 189 10.86 13.90 21.30
CA GLY A 189 12.02 13.94 20.40
C GLY A 189 11.94 12.90 19.29
N TYR A 190 11.42 11.72 19.65
CA TYR A 190 11.08 10.66 18.70
C TYR A 190 9.73 10.06 19.10
N VAL A 191 8.93 9.62 18.14
CA VAL A 191 7.64 8.99 18.41
C VAL A 191 7.48 7.67 17.68
N TYR A 192 6.78 6.76 18.33
CA TYR A 192 6.31 5.48 17.80
C TYR A 192 4.78 5.45 17.83
N GLY A 193 4.18 4.30 17.52
CA GLY A 193 2.74 4.11 17.67
C GLY A 193 2.39 2.64 17.90
N PRO A 194 1.21 2.36 18.47
CA PRO A 194 0.80 1.02 18.87
C PRO A 194 0.23 0.17 17.73
N SER A 195 0.41 0.57 16.46
CA SER A 195 0.00 -0.21 15.29
C SER A 195 1.19 -0.98 14.71
N VAL A 196 0.91 -2.02 13.91
CA VAL A 196 1.94 -2.73 13.13
C VAL A 196 2.74 -1.75 12.27
N ALA A 197 2.06 -0.85 11.57
CA ALA A 197 2.69 0.16 10.71
C ALA A 197 3.62 1.13 11.46
N ASN A 198 3.42 1.33 12.76
CA ASN A 198 4.17 2.30 13.57
C ASN A 198 5.08 1.67 14.64
N ALA A 199 5.10 0.34 14.73
CA ALA A 199 5.96 -0.43 15.62
C ALA A 199 6.81 -1.45 14.85
N VAL A 200 6.17 -2.36 14.11
CA VAL A 200 6.83 -3.48 13.44
C VAL A 200 7.51 -3.04 12.15
N HIS A 201 6.81 -2.28 11.30
CA HIS A 201 7.42 -1.82 10.05
C HIS A 201 8.64 -0.90 10.27
N PRO A 202 8.64 0.06 11.22
CA PRO A 202 9.86 0.75 11.61
C PRO A 202 10.96 -0.19 12.13
N PHE A 203 10.62 -1.23 12.90
CA PHE A 203 11.59 -2.21 13.37
C PHE A 203 12.22 -3.00 12.20
N TYR A 204 11.42 -3.50 11.26
CA TYR A 204 11.92 -4.16 10.06
C TYR A 204 12.76 -3.22 9.20
N SER A 205 12.33 -1.96 9.04
CA SER A 205 13.09 -0.96 8.30
C SER A 205 14.46 -0.71 8.93
N GLN A 206 14.53 -0.66 10.25
CA GLN A 206 15.80 -0.54 10.99
C GLN A 206 16.68 -1.78 10.84
N MET A 207 16.09 -2.98 10.82
CA MET A 207 16.86 -4.21 10.54
C MET A 207 17.48 -4.16 9.13
N TYR A 208 16.72 -3.78 8.12
CA TYR A 208 17.26 -3.61 6.76
C TYR A 208 18.32 -2.52 6.70
N ALA A 209 18.15 -1.40 7.41
CA ALA A 209 19.14 -0.32 7.47
C ALA A 209 20.48 -0.80 8.05
N GLU A 210 20.46 -1.67 9.05
CA GLU A 210 21.65 -2.30 9.65
C GLU A 210 22.13 -3.55 8.86
N GLY A 211 21.58 -3.81 7.65
CA GLY A 211 21.99 -4.91 6.77
C GLY A 211 21.51 -6.30 7.19
N THR A 212 20.46 -6.38 8.02
CA THR A 212 19.89 -7.65 8.50
C THR A 212 18.44 -7.79 8.05
N ALA A 213 18.11 -8.84 7.30
CA ALA A 213 16.72 -9.15 6.96
C ALA A 213 15.94 -9.67 8.20
N PRO A 214 14.64 -9.37 8.34
CA PRO A 214 13.81 -9.87 9.43
C PRO A 214 13.68 -11.40 9.48
N PHE A 215 13.76 -12.06 8.33
CA PHE A 215 13.63 -13.52 8.17
C PHE A 215 14.83 -14.07 7.41
N ASN A 216 15.07 -15.39 7.55
CA ASN A 216 16.07 -16.10 6.76
C ASN A 216 15.64 -16.20 5.28
N GLU A 217 16.56 -16.59 4.40
CA GLU A 217 16.31 -16.70 2.95
C GLU A 217 15.13 -17.62 2.59
N ASP A 218 14.98 -18.73 3.34
CA ASP A 218 13.92 -19.72 3.10
C ASP A 218 12.58 -19.33 3.74
N LEU A 219 12.50 -18.20 4.43
CA LEU A 219 11.32 -17.68 5.15
C LEU A 219 10.73 -18.67 6.19
N THR A 220 11.57 -19.56 6.71
CA THR A 220 11.19 -20.60 7.69
C THR A 220 11.51 -20.24 9.14
N ALA A 221 12.28 -19.18 9.36
CA ALA A 221 12.70 -18.71 10.67
C ALA A 221 12.94 -17.20 10.66
N THR A 222 12.84 -16.57 11.82
CA THR A 222 13.16 -15.16 11.97
C THR A 222 14.67 -14.95 12.24
N ASN A 223 15.15 -13.72 12.03
CA ASN A 223 16.47 -13.26 12.45
C ASN A 223 16.40 -12.35 13.67
N PHE A 224 15.34 -12.44 14.48
CA PHE A 224 15.10 -11.54 15.60
C PHE A 224 16.10 -11.71 16.76
N THR A 225 16.70 -12.89 16.89
CA THR A 225 17.77 -13.14 17.88
C THR A 225 19.15 -12.71 17.40
N SER A 226 19.26 -12.07 16.22
CA SER A 226 20.53 -11.51 15.76
C SER A 226 20.99 -10.34 16.63
N PRO A 227 22.32 -10.14 16.79
CA PRO A 227 22.85 -9.00 17.54
C PRO A 227 22.33 -7.65 17.05
N ALA A 228 22.10 -7.50 15.74
CA ALA A 228 21.56 -6.28 15.15
C ALA A 228 20.11 -6.03 15.61
N ALA A 229 19.23 -7.04 15.53
CA ALA A 229 17.83 -6.91 15.95
C ALA A 229 17.71 -6.59 17.44
N ILE A 230 18.48 -7.29 18.30
CA ILE A 230 18.51 -7.03 19.76
C ILE A 230 18.96 -5.58 20.02
N LYS A 231 20.06 -5.13 19.40
CA LYS A 231 20.60 -3.78 19.53
C LYS A 231 19.58 -2.71 19.09
N ILE A 232 18.81 -2.96 18.01
CA ILE A 232 17.77 -2.06 17.56
C ILE A 232 16.67 -1.91 18.63
N LEU A 233 16.13 -3.02 19.13
CA LEU A 233 15.06 -2.95 20.12
C LEU A 233 15.53 -2.39 21.48
N GLU A 234 16.77 -2.66 21.88
CA GLU A 234 17.40 -2.00 23.03
C GLU A 234 17.46 -0.47 22.86
N ARG A 235 17.84 0.02 21.67
CA ARG A 235 17.90 1.45 21.35
C ARG A 235 16.53 2.09 21.43
N GLN A 236 15.50 1.43 20.89
CA GLN A 236 14.13 1.88 21.04
C GLN A 236 13.73 1.97 22.52
N GLY A 237 13.93 0.90 23.30
CA GLY A 237 13.65 0.87 24.75
C GLY A 237 14.37 1.98 25.53
N ARG A 238 15.60 2.34 25.14
CA ARG A 238 16.34 3.46 25.77
C ARG A 238 15.67 4.81 25.56
N LEU A 239 15.11 5.11 24.40
CA LEU A 239 14.39 6.36 24.15
C LEU A 239 13.19 6.52 25.09
N PHE A 240 12.52 5.41 25.47
CA PHE A 240 11.47 5.41 26.49
C PHE A 240 12.06 5.58 27.91
N ALA A 241 13.12 4.85 28.23
CA ALA A 241 13.75 4.90 29.54
C ALA A 241 14.37 6.27 29.85
N ASP A 242 14.97 6.92 28.85
CA ASP A 242 15.58 8.25 28.95
C ASP A 242 14.54 9.38 28.90
N GLY A 243 13.30 9.04 28.54
CA GLY A 243 12.18 9.96 28.44
C GLY A 243 12.27 10.91 27.27
N SER A 244 12.89 10.48 26.16
CA SER A 244 12.85 11.15 24.84
C SER A 244 11.57 10.83 24.05
N THR A 245 10.84 9.82 24.51
CA THR A 245 9.50 9.44 24.07
C THR A 245 8.70 8.87 25.23
N ALA A 246 7.40 8.62 25.02
CA ALA A 246 6.53 7.95 26.00
C ALA A 246 5.45 7.16 25.25
N LEU A 247 4.84 6.16 25.90
CA LEU A 247 3.73 5.40 25.33
C LEU A 247 2.50 6.26 25.00
N SER A 248 2.39 7.46 25.59
CA SER A 248 1.36 8.45 25.31
C SER A 248 1.70 9.38 24.14
N SER A 249 2.94 9.38 23.66
CA SER A 249 3.40 10.14 22.50
C SER A 249 3.37 9.21 21.29
N THR A 250 2.60 9.56 20.28
CA THR A 250 2.38 8.70 19.10
C THR A 250 2.73 9.40 17.81
N VAL A 251 2.74 8.68 16.71
CA VAL A 251 2.99 9.25 15.37
C VAL A 251 2.01 10.36 15.01
N GLU A 252 0.83 10.39 15.64
CA GLU A 252 -0.16 11.46 15.47
C GLU A 252 0.32 12.82 16.06
N ASP A 253 1.35 12.80 16.90
CA ASP A 253 1.98 14.03 17.39
C ASP A 253 2.84 14.70 16.31
N PHE A 254 3.28 13.96 15.29
CA PHE A 254 4.09 14.52 14.20
C PHE A 254 3.29 15.53 13.36
N PRO A 255 2.12 15.20 12.76
CA PRO A 255 1.29 16.20 12.06
C PRO A 255 0.77 17.29 12.99
N ALA A 256 0.67 17.03 14.29
CA ALA A 256 0.30 18.05 15.29
C ALA A 256 1.47 19.00 15.65
N GLY A 257 2.66 18.84 15.06
CA GLY A 257 3.85 19.66 15.33
C GLY A 257 4.49 19.43 16.70
N ARG A 258 4.21 18.29 17.36
CA ARG A 258 4.68 17.93 18.70
C ARG A 258 5.63 16.73 18.73
N ALA A 259 6.19 16.37 17.57
CA ALA A 259 7.20 15.33 17.48
C ALA A 259 8.37 15.77 16.60
N GLY A 260 9.60 15.50 17.08
CA GLY A 260 10.83 15.82 16.36
C GLY A 260 11.08 14.87 15.19
N MET A 261 10.94 13.57 15.42
CA MET A 261 11.29 12.53 14.47
C MET A 261 10.36 11.32 14.61
N ALA A 262 10.16 10.61 13.47
CA ALA A 262 9.49 9.31 13.40
C ALA A 262 9.92 8.58 12.12
N ILE A 263 9.98 7.25 12.14
CA ILE A 263 10.05 6.45 10.91
C ILE A 263 8.61 6.27 10.40
N MET A 264 8.33 6.81 9.23
CA MET A 264 6.99 6.83 8.62
C MET A 264 7.08 6.54 7.12
N ALA A 265 5.97 6.10 6.53
CA ALA A 265 5.92 5.81 5.11
C ALA A 265 5.46 7.03 4.26
N ASN A 266 5.76 6.96 2.96
CA ASN A 266 5.45 8.00 1.97
C ASN A 266 3.95 8.36 1.89
N TRP A 267 3.05 7.42 2.14
CA TRP A 267 1.60 7.67 2.13
C TRP A 267 1.12 8.70 3.18
N ASN A 268 1.96 9.07 4.14
CA ASN A 268 1.66 10.15 5.08
C ASN A 268 1.70 11.55 4.45
N LYS A 269 2.22 11.70 3.21
CA LYS A 269 2.43 12.98 2.53
C LYS A 269 1.19 13.86 2.53
N GLN A 270 0.04 13.31 2.11
CA GLN A 270 -1.20 14.07 2.00
C GLN A 270 -1.67 14.59 3.38
N GLY A 271 -1.73 13.74 4.39
CA GLY A 271 -2.11 14.14 5.74
C GLY A 271 -1.16 15.18 6.35
N LEU A 272 0.14 15.09 6.06
CA LEU A 272 1.13 16.07 6.49
C LEU A 272 0.98 17.41 5.76
N LYS A 273 0.70 17.40 4.44
CA LYS A 273 0.38 18.61 3.68
C LYS A 273 -0.88 19.30 4.24
N GLU A 274 -1.91 18.56 4.57
CA GLU A 274 -3.12 19.11 5.18
C GLU A 274 -2.83 19.71 6.56
N ALA A 275 -2.03 19.02 7.38
CA ALA A 275 -1.70 19.46 8.73
C ALA A 275 -0.83 20.72 8.78
N PHE A 276 0.18 20.82 7.92
CA PHE A 276 1.14 21.93 7.92
C PHE A 276 0.82 23.03 6.90
N GLY A 277 -0.07 22.78 5.92
CA GLY A 277 -0.44 23.75 4.89
C GLY A 277 0.77 24.31 4.14
N ASP A 278 0.83 25.62 3.98
CA ASP A 278 1.91 26.32 3.29
C ASP A 278 3.30 26.14 3.97
N ASN A 279 3.34 25.68 5.22
CA ASN A 279 4.57 25.41 5.95
C ASN A 279 5.09 23.99 5.79
N PHE A 280 4.45 23.15 4.99
CA PHE A 280 4.81 21.73 4.86
C PHE A 280 6.28 21.54 4.47
N GLU A 281 6.73 22.19 3.40
CA GLU A 281 8.09 22.07 2.89
C GLU A 281 9.16 22.64 3.86
N ASP A 282 8.82 23.69 4.61
CA ASP A 282 9.71 24.29 5.61
C ASP A 282 9.76 23.49 6.91
N THR A 283 8.74 22.66 7.17
CA THR A 283 8.62 21.92 8.44
C THR A 283 9.04 20.46 8.31
N VAL A 284 8.62 19.77 7.25
CA VAL A 284 8.82 18.33 7.11
C VAL A 284 10.08 18.05 6.28
N GLY A 285 10.99 17.28 6.85
CA GLY A 285 12.12 16.71 6.14
C GLY A 285 12.04 15.19 6.12
N VAL A 286 12.65 14.59 5.10
CA VAL A 286 12.79 13.15 4.95
C VAL A 286 14.27 12.82 4.75
N ALA A 287 14.74 11.77 5.40
CA ALA A 287 16.12 11.31 5.31
C ALA A 287 16.17 9.77 5.38
N PRO A 288 17.25 9.14 4.90
CA PRO A 288 17.47 7.72 5.14
C PRO A 288 17.40 7.37 6.62
N ILE A 289 17.00 6.13 6.92
CA ILE A 289 16.94 5.65 8.29
C ILE A 289 18.35 5.64 8.90
N PRO A 290 18.57 6.24 10.07
CA PRO A 290 19.87 6.22 10.74
C PRO A 290 20.32 4.80 11.01
N HIS A 291 21.61 4.52 10.73
CA HIS A 291 22.22 3.21 10.91
C HIS A 291 23.69 3.38 11.31
N ASP A 292 24.26 2.38 11.96
CA ASP A 292 25.69 2.37 12.31
C ASP A 292 26.46 1.44 11.36
N GLU A 293 25.81 0.40 10.88
CA GLU A 293 26.35 -0.63 9.97
C GLU A 293 25.37 -0.80 8.80
N GLY A 294 25.68 -1.62 7.81
CA GLY A 294 24.81 -1.84 6.66
C GLY A 294 24.87 -0.75 5.59
N ASP A 295 23.89 -0.74 4.71
CA ASP A 295 23.83 0.13 3.51
C ASP A 295 22.67 1.14 3.54
N GLY A 296 22.01 1.29 4.70
CA GLY A 296 20.86 2.19 4.85
C GLY A 296 19.59 1.68 4.18
N GLY A 297 19.42 0.37 4.09
CA GLY A 297 18.21 -0.25 3.56
C GLY A 297 16.94 0.13 4.34
N THR A 298 15.80 -0.12 3.74
CA THR A 298 14.49 0.09 4.38
C THR A 298 13.48 -0.94 3.92
N MET A 299 12.37 -1.03 4.62
CA MET A 299 11.25 -1.87 4.21
C MET A 299 10.35 -1.13 3.21
N LEU A 300 9.89 -1.87 2.21
CA LEU A 300 8.74 -1.51 1.40
C LEU A 300 7.67 -2.60 1.50
N TYR A 301 6.43 -2.22 1.28
CA TYR A 301 5.35 -3.16 1.01
C TYR A 301 4.50 -2.64 -0.16
N SER A 302 3.69 -3.53 -0.73
CA SER A 302 2.84 -3.23 -1.86
C SER A 302 1.44 -3.81 -1.67
N PHE A 303 0.48 -3.19 -2.31
CA PHE A 303 -0.77 -3.83 -2.66
C PHE A 303 -0.71 -4.29 -4.10
N TYR A 304 -1.59 -5.20 -4.50
CA TYR A 304 -1.72 -5.60 -5.88
C TYR A 304 -3.15 -6.04 -6.22
N TRP A 305 -3.51 -5.86 -7.48
CA TRP A 305 -4.75 -6.37 -8.03
C TRP A 305 -4.62 -7.86 -8.32
N ALA A 306 -5.51 -8.65 -7.76
CA ALA A 306 -5.60 -10.09 -8.00
C ALA A 306 -7.03 -10.48 -8.39
N VAL A 307 -7.17 -11.55 -9.17
CA VAL A 307 -8.47 -12.06 -9.62
C VAL A 307 -8.87 -13.27 -8.76
N ASP A 308 -10.15 -13.34 -8.38
CA ASP A 308 -10.70 -14.50 -7.65
C ASP A 308 -10.73 -15.73 -8.56
N SER A 309 -10.31 -16.87 -8.02
CA SER A 309 -10.26 -18.13 -8.78
C SER A 309 -11.63 -18.69 -9.16
N THR A 310 -12.71 -18.19 -8.57
CA THR A 310 -14.10 -18.62 -8.87
C THR A 310 -14.84 -17.62 -9.76
N SER A 311 -14.17 -16.55 -10.21
CA SER A 311 -14.75 -15.56 -11.12
C SER A 311 -15.14 -16.21 -12.45
N ASP A 312 -16.38 -15.96 -12.90
CA ASP A 312 -16.88 -16.36 -14.20
C ASP A 312 -16.42 -15.42 -15.34
N VAL A 313 -15.72 -14.33 -14.98
CA VAL A 313 -15.22 -13.29 -15.89
C VAL A 313 -13.71 -13.08 -15.75
N THR A 314 -12.97 -14.15 -15.47
CA THR A 314 -11.52 -14.13 -15.23
C THR A 314 -10.73 -13.48 -16.36
N ASP A 315 -11.01 -13.83 -17.63
CA ASP A 315 -10.31 -13.29 -18.79
C ASP A 315 -10.58 -11.79 -18.95
N GLU A 316 -11.84 -11.37 -18.79
CA GLU A 316 -12.24 -9.97 -18.83
C GLU A 316 -11.63 -9.18 -17.67
N SER A 317 -11.50 -9.79 -16.48
CA SER A 317 -10.86 -9.19 -15.32
C SER A 317 -9.37 -8.91 -15.56
N TRP A 318 -8.63 -9.87 -16.10
CA TRP A 318 -7.22 -9.64 -16.46
C TRP A 318 -7.07 -8.64 -17.60
N ALA A 319 -7.97 -8.63 -18.59
CA ALA A 319 -7.97 -7.64 -19.67
C ALA A 319 -8.20 -6.23 -19.13
N LEU A 320 -9.17 -6.06 -18.21
CA LEU A 320 -9.43 -4.79 -17.53
C LEU A 320 -8.20 -4.34 -16.71
N LEU A 321 -7.65 -5.22 -15.89
CA LEU A 321 -6.47 -4.89 -15.07
C LEU A 321 -5.25 -4.50 -15.90
N ASN A 322 -5.00 -5.19 -17.00
CA ASN A 322 -3.92 -4.81 -17.91
C ASN A 322 -4.17 -3.43 -18.56
N TRP A 323 -5.41 -3.15 -18.96
CA TRP A 323 -5.79 -1.85 -19.53
C TRP A 323 -5.65 -0.72 -18.50
N LEU A 324 -6.07 -0.92 -17.26
CA LEU A 324 -5.97 0.07 -16.17
C LEU A 324 -4.52 0.39 -15.77
N ASN A 325 -3.60 -0.53 -16.01
CA ASN A 325 -2.19 -0.40 -15.66
C ASN A 325 -1.27 -0.14 -16.87
N THR A 326 -1.86 0.21 -18.01
CA THR A 326 -1.16 0.64 -19.22
C THR A 326 -1.63 2.04 -19.60
N ALA A 327 -0.69 2.97 -19.80
CA ALA A 327 -1.04 4.32 -20.23
C ALA A 327 -1.80 4.29 -21.58
N GLN A 328 -2.94 4.97 -21.64
CA GLN A 328 -3.75 5.06 -22.82
C GLN A 328 -3.23 6.14 -23.79
N ASP A 329 -3.64 6.11 -25.05
CA ASP A 329 -3.16 7.04 -26.08
C ASP A 329 -3.21 8.51 -25.62
N GLY A 330 -2.04 9.14 -25.54
CA GLY A 330 -1.87 10.54 -25.15
C GLY A 330 -1.87 10.84 -23.66
N ALA A 331 -1.93 9.80 -22.79
CA ALA A 331 -1.75 9.93 -21.36
C ALA A 331 -0.30 9.63 -20.95
N ASP A 332 0.22 10.39 -19.99
CA ASP A 332 1.54 10.16 -19.42
C ASP A 332 1.50 9.06 -18.34
N LEU A 333 0.38 8.91 -17.65
CA LEU A 333 0.15 7.94 -16.59
C LEU A 333 -0.90 6.88 -17.01
N SER A 334 -0.78 5.69 -16.49
CA SER A 334 -1.86 4.71 -16.50
C SER A 334 -3.03 5.17 -15.60
N CYS A 335 -4.20 4.55 -15.71
CA CYS A 335 -5.32 4.85 -14.83
C CYS A 335 -4.98 4.62 -13.35
N THR A 336 -4.31 3.51 -13.05
CA THR A 336 -3.82 3.22 -11.69
C THR A 336 -2.76 4.24 -11.29
N GLY A 337 -1.84 4.60 -12.19
CA GLY A 337 -0.82 5.62 -11.97
C GLY A 337 -1.42 6.98 -11.62
N HIS A 338 -2.46 7.41 -12.35
CA HIS A 338 -3.15 8.67 -12.08
C HIS A 338 -3.83 8.67 -10.69
N MET A 339 -4.51 7.58 -10.32
CA MET A 339 -5.09 7.44 -8.99
C MET A 339 -4.01 7.53 -7.89
N LEU A 340 -2.87 6.86 -8.07
CA LEU A 340 -1.79 6.85 -7.09
C LEU A 340 -1.12 8.23 -6.96
N ASP A 341 -0.93 8.95 -8.08
CA ASP A 341 -0.38 10.30 -8.09
C ASP A 341 -1.26 11.28 -7.31
N GLU A 342 -2.58 11.25 -7.52
CA GLU A 342 -3.53 12.06 -6.74
C GLU A 342 -3.53 11.70 -5.24
N LEU A 343 -3.32 10.44 -4.89
CA LEU A 343 -3.16 9.99 -3.50
C LEU A 343 -1.82 10.41 -2.88
N GLY A 344 -0.86 10.86 -3.70
CA GLY A 344 0.52 11.06 -3.26
C GLY A 344 1.24 9.76 -2.91
N ALA A 345 0.77 8.63 -3.45
CA ALA A 345 1.37 7.32 -3.34
C ALA A 345 2.36 7.08 -4.51
N LEU A 346 3.26 6.12 -4.35
CA LEU A 346 4.23 5.77 -5.39
C LEU A 346 3.73 4.55 -6.18
N SER A 347 3.86 4.59 -7.50
CA SER A 347 3.51 3.46 -8.36
C SER A 347 4.60 2.39 -8.37
N GLY A 348 4.18 1.12 -8.37
CA GLY A 348 5.06 0.00 -8.67
C GLY A 348 5.46 -0.08 -10.14
N ASN A 349 4.65 0.49 -11.05
CA ASN A 349 4.92 0.59 -12.47
C ASN A 349 6.00 1.65 -12.74
N THR A 350 7.09 1.26 -13.41
CA THR A 350 8.25 2.12 -13.63
C THR A 350 7.97 3.29 -14.58
N ALA A 351 7.05 3.12 -15.54
CA ALA A 351 6.64 4.19 -16.44
C ALA A 351 5.82 5.25 -15.67
N ASP A 352 4.83 4.83 -14.89
CA ASP A 352 4.04 5.73 -14.04
C ASP A 352 4.93 6.46 -13.04
N LEU A 353 5.80 5.72 -12.31
CA LEU A 353 6.71 6.32 -11.33
C LEU A 353 7.63 7.38 -11.96
N SER A 354 8.04 7.15 -13.23
CA SER A 354 8.87 8.10 -13.97
C SER A 354 8.10 9.33 -14.46
N ALA A 355 6.79 9.21 -14.67
CA ALA A 355 5.92 10.30 -15.12
C ALA A 355 5.35 11.12 -13.96
N MET A 356 5.28 10.57 -12.75
CA MET A 356 4.89 11.28 -11.53
C MET A 356 5.89 12.39 -11.19
N ASP A 357 5.40 13.51 -10.66
CA ASP A 357 6.30 14.55 -10.09
C ASP A 357 6.79 14.10 -8.71
N THR A 358 7.92 13.42 -8.71
CA THR A 358 8.62 12.92 -7.52
C THR A 358 9.82 13.78 -7.12
N SER A 359 9.96 14.99 -7.71
CA SER A 359 11.13 15.86 -7.52
C SER A 359 11.11 16.66 -6.23
N ASP A 360 9.99 16.67 -5.49
CA ASP A 360 9.91 17.39 -4.23
C ASP A 360 10.74 16.72 -3.13
N ALA A 361 11.20 17.56 -2.17
CA ALA A 361 12.11 17.14 -1.11
C ALA A 361 11.54 16.06 -0.16
N PHE A 362 10.21 15.90 -0.11
CA PHE A 362 9.59 14.84 0.67
C PHE A 362 9.66 13.50 -0.06
N THR A 363 9.32 13.46 -1.34
CA THR A 363 9.15 12.22 -2.12
C THR A 363 10.48 11.63 -2.58
N THR A 364 11.45 12.49 -2.94
CA THR A 364 12.76 12.08 -3.49
C THR A 364 13.46 10.98 -2.68
N PRO A 365 13.60 11.03 -1.33
CA PRO A 365 14.32 9.99 -0.60
C PRO A 365 13.65 8.60 -0.65
N PHE A 366 12.33 8.53 -0.79
CA PHE A 366 11.62 7.26 -0.95
C PHE A 366 11.85 6.67 -2.34
N VAL A 367 11.81 7.52 -3.38
CA VAL A 367 12.09 7.08 -4.76
C VAL A 367 13.53 6.64 -4.92
N GLU A 368 14.49 7.35 -4.34
CA GLU A 368 15.89 6.97 -4.32
C GLU A 368 16.09 5.57 -3.71
N ALA A 369 15.40 5.26 -2.62
CA ALA A 369 15.47 3.93 -2.00
C ALA A 369 14.89 2.81 -2.90
N ILE A 370 13.84 3.10 -3.67
CA ILE A 370 13.28 2.15 -4.66
C ILE A 370 14.27 1.95 -5.81
N VAL A 371 14.73 3.04 -6.42
CA VAL A 371 15.57 3.01 -7.62
C VAL A 371 16.96 2.43 -7.33
N SER A 372 17.53 2.71 -6.15
CA SER A 372 18.81 2.12 -5.73
C SER A 372 18.69 0.65 -5.30
N GLY A 373 17.47 0.12 -5.13
CA GLY A 373 17.23 -1.22 -4.63
C GLY A 373 17.54 -1.41 -3.13
N THR A 374 17.67 -0.32 -2.37
CA THR A 374 17.82 -0.39 -0.90
C THR A 374 16.49 -0.58 -0.18
N ALA A 375 15.36 -0.23 -0.80
CA ALA A 375 14.04 -0.60 -0.33
C ALA A 375 13.78 -2.11 -0.60
N LYS A 376 13.57 -2.87 0.47
CA LYS A 376 13.38 -4.33 0.43
C LYS A 376 11.93 -4.68 0.72
N SER A 377 11.36 -5.59 -0.06
CA SER A 377 9.99 -6.06 0.13
C SER A 377 9.82 -6.71 1.50
N GLN A 378 8.68 -6.40 2.16
CA GLN A 378 8.23 -7.19 3.30
C GLN A 378 7.99 -8.63 2.85
N PRO A 379 8.56 -9.63 3.52
CA PRO A 379 8.44 -11.02 3.09
C PRO A 379 7.00 -11.54 3.16
N ASN A 380 6.60 -12.29 2.13
CA ASN A 380 5.30 -12.97 2.05
C ASN A 380 5.37 -14.30 2.82
N ILE A 381 5.30 -14.23 4.15
CA ILE A 381 5.37 -15.40 5.05
C ILE A 381 3.97 -15.88 5.44
N TRP A 382 3.90 -17.15 5.86
CA TRP A 382 2.66 -17.71 6.39
C TRP A 382 2.14 -16.93 7.60
N GLN A 383 0.85 -16.61 7.60
CA GLN A 383 0.19 -15.83 8.67
C GLN A 383 0.90 -14.51 9.03
N ALA A 384 1.46 -13.80 8.06
CA ALA A 384 2.26 -12.59 8.27
C ALA A 384 1.58 -11.56 9.19
N SER A 385 0.27 -11.32 9.03
CA SER A 385 -0.47 -10.37 9.88
C SER A 385 -0.50 -10.81 11.36
N GLU A 386 -0.58 -12.11 11.63
CA GLU A 386 -0.53 -12.64 13.00
C GLU A 386 0.90 -12.56 13.55
N ASN A 387 1.91 -12.90 12.75
CA ASN A 387 3.31 -12.77 13.13
C ASN A 387 3.68 -11.32 13.49
N ASP A 388 3.22 -10.36 12.68
CA ASP A 388 3.43 -8.94 12.97
C ASP A 388 2.71 -8.52 14.27
N ARG A 389 1.51 -9.03 14.52
CA ARG A 389 0.76 -8.77 15.77
C ARG A 389 1.51 -9.31 17.00
N ILE A 390 2.07 -10.51 16.88
CA ILE A 390 2.87 -11.14 17.95
C ILE A 390 4.11 -10.30 18.23
N LEU A 391 4.90 -10.00 17.19
CA LEU A 391 6.11 -9.19 17.33
C LEU A 391 5.81 -7.81 17.93
N ARG A 392 4.75 -7.14 17.50
CA ARG A 392 4.31 -5.87 18.08
C ARG A 392 4.10 -5.99 19.59
N GLY A 393 3.40 -7.04 20.04
CA GLY A 393 3.16 -7.25 21.48
C GLY A 393 4.43 -7.35 22.30
N TYR A 394 5.48 -7.97 21.79
CA TYR A 394 6.78 -8.05 22.43
C TYR A 394 7.57 -6.74 22.38
N ILE A 395 7.52 -6.03 21.25
CA ILE A 395 8.12 -4.68 21.13
C ILE A 395 7.53 -3.73 22.18
N GLU A 396 6.20 -3.69 22.31
CA GLU A 396 5.49 -2.84 23.27
C GLU A 396 5.89 -3.17 24.74
N GLN A 397 6.14 -4.42 25.08
CA GLN A 397 6.62 -4.80 26.41
C GLN A 397 8.02 -4.23 26.71
N VAL A 398 8.91 -4.18 25.72
CA VAL A 398 10.22 -3.56 25.84
C VAL A 398 10.08 -2.04 26.02
N TRP A 399 9.23 -1.39 25.23
CA TRP A 399 8.96 0.04 25.39
C TRP A 399 8.37 0.39 26.75
N ALA A 400 7.55 -0.49 27.31
CA ALA A 400 6.99 -0.35 28.67
C ALA A 400 7.99 -0.70 29.80
N GLY A 401 9.21 -1.13 29.46
CA GLY A 401 10.20 -1.57 30.45
C GLY A 401 9.83 -2.86 31.19
N GLN A 402 8.93 -3.66 30.64
CA GLN A 402 8.44 -4.91 31.24
C GLN A 402 9.30 -6.12 30.87
N MET A 403 10.06 -6.04 29.78
CA MET A 403 10.87 -7.12 29.24
C MET A 403 12.18 -6.58 28.67
N SER A 404 13.25 -7.38 28.70
CA SER A 404 14.48 -7.03 27.96
C SER A 404 14.28 -7.23 26.47
N ALA A 405 15.04 -6.54 25.62
CA ALA A 405 14.99 -6.71 24.19
C ALA A 405 15.36 -8.16 23.76
N GLU A 406 16.37 -8.73 24.41
CA GLU A 406 16.82 -10.10 24.16
C GLU A 406 15.72 -11.13 24.48
N ASP A 407 15.09 -11.05 25.66
CA ASP A 407 14.02 -11.97 26.04
C ASP A 407 12.77 -11.81 25.16
N ALA A 408 12.40 -10.57 24.83
CA ALA A 408 11.27 -10.24 23.98
C ALA A 408 11.43 -10.81 22.57
N LEU A 409 12.59 -10.58 21.95
CA LEU A 409 12.87 -11.08 20.61
C LEU A 409 13.06 -12.60 20.58
N ALA A 410 13.65 -13.20 21.62
CA ALA A 410 13.72 -14.66 21.74
C ALA A 410 12.35 -15.31 21.87
N ALA A 411 11.43 -14.68 22.61
CA ALA A 411 10.05 -15.17 22.72
C ALA A 411 9.27 -15.00 21.41
N ALA A 412 9.41 -13.85 20.75
CA ALA A 412 8.80 -13.60 19.42
C ALA A 412 9.32 -14.59 18.37
N ASP A 413 10.65 -14.82 18.33
CA ASP A 413 11.28 -15.78 17.43
C ASP A 413 10.72 -17.20 17.62
N ALA A 414 10.64 -17.67 18.86
CA ALA A 414 10.13 -19.00 19.16
C ALA A 414 8.67 -19.18 18.75
N GLU A 415 7.80 -18.20 19.00
CA GLU A 415 6.38 -18.24 18.69
C GLU A 415 6.13 -18.16 17.18
N ILE A 416 6.79 -17.21 16.50
CA ILE A 416 6.64 -16.99 15.06
C ILE A 416 7.25 -18.15 14.26
N THR A 417 8.44 -18.65 14.63
CA THR A 417 9.04 -19.82 13.96
C THR A 417 8.14 -21.07 14.08
N ALA A 418 7.43 -21.23 15.20
CA ALA A 418 6.45 -22.32 15.33
C ALA A 418 5.28 -22.18 14.36
N ILE A 419 4.76 -20.95 14.14
CA ILE A 419 3.71 -20.68 13.16
C ILE A 419 4.21 -20.91 11.73
N LEU A 420 5.42 -20.50 11.41
CA LEU A 420 6.02 -20.72 10.09
C LEU A 420 6.19 -22.20 9.77
N ALA A 421 6.38 -23.06 10.77
CA ALA A 421 6.50 -24.51 10.60
C ALA A 421 5.16 -25.21 10.34
N GLU A 422 4.02 -24.51 10.43
CA GLU A 422 2.69 -25.07 10.14
C GLU A 422 2.31 -25.00 8.64
N GLN A 423 3.13 -24.38 7.81
CA GLN A 423 2.92 -24.17 6.37
C GLN A 423 3.01 -25.46 5.55
#